data_3319c6b7916f673bc277ff98008e1f28
#
_entry.id   3319c6b7916f673bc277ff98008e1f28
#
_cell.length_a   1.000
_cell.length_b   1.000
_cell.length_c   1.000
_cell.angle_alpha   90.00
_cell.angle_beta   90.00
_cell.angle_gamma   90.00
#
_symmetry.space_group_name_H-M   'P 1'
#
loop_
_entity.id
_entity.type
_entity.pdbx_description
1 polymer ?
#
loop_
_entity_poly.entity_id
_entity_poly.type
_entity_poly.pdbx_seq_one_letter_code
_entity_poly.pdbx_strand_id
1 'polypeptide(L)'
;MHSIPIKPRKVAFDVSSVPRHWNGGDPVLTRFFDALSVHFPEGERFFIQSVRHFQDQVTDTRLRDDIRHFIRQEGQHGIVHDRFNDVMASQGVDVEKVTANLRVFIRTTQKYLPKKYQLAMTAAFEHFTATLGEAMISDENDMFRQADPVMRALFLWHGVEEVEHKAVAYDLYQGAAGGGYLTRASALVVATLMVHLVVAPVFWNMLRLDGVTRQPGVILRGLNKLYGRKGILTGMLPEFLAWFRPGFHPWDTGMPEQVAAWLEEYEAHGNPMRASQVIYGPATVGEAA
;
A
#
# COMPACT_ATOMS: atom_id res chain seq x y z
N MET A 1 -13.06 21.27 1.92
CA MET A 1 -12.41 19.96 2.05
C MET A 1 -10.90 20.18 1.99
N HIS A 2 -10.16 19.70 2.98
CA HIS A 2 -8.71 19.88 3.04
C HIS A 2 -8.02 18.70 2.35
N SER A 3 -8.00 18.65 1.03
CA SER A 3 -7.10 17.76 0.30
C SER A 3 -5.80 18.49 0.00
N ILE A 4 -4.69 17.77 0.06
CA ILE A 4 -3.37 18.27 -0.36
C ILE A 4 -3.18 18.10 -1.87
N PRO A 5 -2.35 18.92 -2.53
CA PRO A 5 -2.02 18.73 -3.93
C PRO A 5 -1.23 17.43 -4.11
N ILE A 6 -1.67 16.57 -5.01
CA ILE A 6 -0.96 15.36 -5.39
C ILE A 6 0.22 15.74 -6.30
N LYS A 7 1.44 15.37 -5.94
CA LYS A 7 2.66 15.68 -6.69
C LYS A 7 3.38 14.40 -7.11
N PRO A 8 3.26 13.96 -8.37
CA PRO A 8 3.97 12.76 -8.84
C PRO A 8 5.48 12.91 -8.69
N ARG A 9 6.13 11.92 -8.09
CA ARG A 9 7.58 11.87 -7.87
C ARG A 9 8.19 10.76 -8.70
N LYS A 10 9.28 11.07 -9.40
CA LYS A 10 10.07 10.06 -10.08
C LYS A 10 11.21 9.66 -9.16
N VAL A 11 11.04 8.55 -8.47
CA VAL A 11 12.05 7.99 -7.57
C VAL A 11 12.70 6.74 -8.15
N ALA A 12 13.89 6.43 -7.66
CA ALA A 12 14.57 5.17 -7.94
C ALA A 12 15.28 4.71 -6.66
N PHE A 13 15.09 3.44 -6.33
CA PHE A 13 15.75 2.79 -5.20
C PHE A 13 16.68 1.70 -5.73
N ASP A 14 17.91 1.66 -5.23
CA ASP A 14 18.81 0.53 -5.49
C ASP A 14 18.51 -0.59 -4.49
N VAL A 15 17.66 -1.51 -4.93
CA VAL A 15 17.22 -2.66 -4.14
C VAL A 15 18.10 -3.89 -4.32
N SER A 16 19.19 -3.80 -5.10
CA SER A 16 20.02 -4.94 -5.51
C SER A 16 20.72 -5.64 -4.34
N SER A 17 21.02 -4.91 -3.28
CA SER A 17 21.73 -5.41 -2.08
C SER A 17 20.83 -5.60 -0.85
N VAL A 18 19.51 -5.51 -1.02
CA VAL A 18 18.55 -5.63 0.08
C VAL A 18 18.62 -7.02 0.72
N PRO A 19 18.79 -7.11 2.05
CA PRO A 19 18.82 -8.38 2.75
C PRO A 19 17.50 -9.14 2.62
N ARG A 20 17.59 -10.50 2.63
CA ARG A 20 16.39 -11.36 2.55
C ARG A 20 15.33 -11.05 3.60
N HIS A 21 15.74 -10.74 4.83
CA HIS A 21 14.86 -10.33 5.92
C HIS A 21 15.17 -8.88 6.29
N TRP A 22 14.87 -7.99 5.36
CA TRP A 22 15.21 -6.58 5.40
C TRP A 22 14.56 -5.79 6.55
N ASN A 23 13.49 -6.29 7.14
CA ASN A 23 12.84 -5.60 8.27
C ASN A 23 13.41 -6.08 9.60
N GLY A 24 14.60 -5.59 9.97
CA GLY A 24 15.26 -5.89 11.23
C GLY A 24 15.54 -7.38 11.47
N GLY A 25 15.70 -8.16 10.39
CA GLY A 25 15.88 -9.61 10.48
C GLY A 25 14.61 -10.40 10.83
N ASP A 26 13.45 -9.74 10.97
CA ASP A 26 12.17 -10.40 11.25
C ASP A 26 11.58 -11.01 9.96
N PRO A 27 11.56 -12.34 9.82
CA PRO A 27 11.08 -12.96 8.60
C PRO A 27 9.55 -12.81 8.41
N VAL A 28 8.78 -12.70 9.48
CA VAL A 28 7.31 -12.61 9.38
C VAL A 28 6.90 -11.21 8.93
N LEU A 29 7.46 -10.16 9.52
CA LEU A 29 7.20 -8.80 9.07
C LEU A 29 7.71 -8.58 7.65
N THR A 30 8.95 -9.01 7.35
CA THR A 30 9.50 -8.89 6.00
C THR A 30 8.60 -9.55 4.98
N ARG A 31 8.24 -10.82 5.18
CA ARG A 31 7.44 -11.58 4.21
C ARG A 31 6.00 -11.12 4.10
N PHE A 32 5.47 -10.45 5.13
CA PHE A 32 4.17 -9.78 5.03
C PHE A 32 4.21 -8.63 4.01
N PHE A 33 5.20 -7.74 4.11
CA PHE A 33 5.38 -6.64 3.16
C PHE A 33 5.82 -7.11 1.77
N ASP A 34 6.64 -8.14 1.68
CA ASP A 34 7.02 -8.78 0.42
C ASP A 34 5.80 -9.35 -0.30
N ALA A 35 4.91 -10.02 0.44
CA ALA A 35 3.68 -10.57 -0.13
C ALA A 35 2.71 -9.47 -0.61
N LEU A 36 2.67 -8.32 0.04
CA LEU A 36 1.94 -7.16 -0.47
C LEU A 36 2.62 -6.60 -1.73
N SER A 37 3.93 -6.36 -1.68
CA SER A 37 4.71 -5.80 -2.79
C SER A 37 4.53 -6.58 -4.09
N VAL A 38 4.53 -7.91 -4.04
CA VAL A 38 4.38 -8.74 -5.25
C VAL A 38 3.03 -8.55 -5.94
N HIS A 39 2.02 -8.07 -5.21
CA HIS A 39 0.68 -7.83 -5.75
C HIS A 39 0.46 -6.40 -6.24
N PHE A 40 1.23 -5.43 -5.76
CA PHE A 40 1.04 -4.01 -6.07
C PHE A 40 1.03 -3.71 -7.57
N PRO A 41 2.01 -4.13 -8.40
CA PRO A 41 2.02 -3.72 -9.80
C PRO A 41 0.76 -4.10 -10.60
N GLU A 42 0.20 -5.27 -10.36
CA GLU A 42 -1.03 -5.70 -11.02
C GLU A 42 -2.28 -5.05 -10.41
N GLY A 43 -2.28 -4.83 -9.08
CA GLY A 43 -3.35 -4.12 -8.37
C GLY A 43 -3.47 -2.67 -8.85
N GLU A 44 -2.36 -1.95 -8.91
CA GLU A 44 -2.29 -0.55 -9.34
C GLU A 44 -2.68 -0.39 -10.81
N ARG A 45 -2.30 -1.34 -11.68
CA ARG A 45 -2.83 -1.39 -13.06
C ARG A 45 -4.35 -1.50 -13.10
N PHE A 46 -4.95 -2.28 -12.20
CA PHE A 46 -6.40 -2.37 -12.05
C PHE A 46 -6.99 -1.03 -11.57
N PHE A 47 -6.36 -0.35 -10.60
CA PHE A 47 -6.80 0.96 -10.10
C PHE A 47 -6.80 2.00 -11.22
N ILE A 48 -5.69 2.13 -11.93
CA ILE A 48 -5.57 3.02 -13.10
C ILE A 48 -6.67 2.77 -14.11
N GLN A 49 -6.96 1.51 -14.46
CA GLN A 49 -7.98 1.17 -15.46
C GLN A 49 -9.39 1.51 -14.98
N SER A 50 -9.70 1.27 -13.71
CA SER A 50 -11.01 1.57 -13.14
C SER A 50 -11.29 3.07 -13.09
N VAL A 51 -10.29 3.87 -12.71
CA VAL A 51 -10.34 5.33 -12.66
C VAL A 51 -10.49 5.91 -14.08
N ARG A 52 -9.67 5.45 -15.03
CA ARG A 52 -9.74 5.90 -16.43
C ARG A 52 -11.11 5.69 -17.07
N HIS A 53 -11.86 4.69 -16.65
CA HIS A 53 -13.18 4.44 -17.20
C HIS A 53 -14.17 5.59 -16.94
N PHE A 54 -14.00 6.34 -15.86
CA PHE A 54 -14.89 7.43 -15.46
C PHE A 54 -14.27 8.83 -15.60
N GLN A 55 -12.98 8.95 -15.88
CA GLN A 55 -12.25 10.24 -15.86
C GLN A 55 -12.87 11.29 -16.79
N ASP A 56 -13.39 10.90 -17.96
CA ASP A 56 -13.95 11.82 -18.94
C ASP A 56 -15.33 12.35 -18.53
N GLN A 57 -15.96 11.75 -17.52
CA GLN A 57 -17.24 12.20 -16.98
C GLN A 57 -17.07 13.26 -15.86
N VAL A 58 -15.83 13.51 -15.42
CA VAL A 58 -15.54 14.48 -14.38
C VAL A 58 -15.60 15.90 -14.93
N THR A 59 -16.39 16.76 -14.30
CA THR A 59 -16.49 18.19 -14.67
C THR A 59 -15.60 19.08 -13.80
N ASP A 60 -15.31 18.68 -12.56
CA ASP A 60 -14.45 19.37 -11.64
C ASP A 60 -12.99 19.34 -12.14
N THR A 61 -12.41 20.53 -12.35
CA THR A 61 -11.03 20.68 -12.88
C THR A 61 -9.99 20.16 -11.90
N ARG A 62 -10.21 20.35 -10.60
CA ARG A 62 -9.30 19.87 -9.56
C ARG A 62 -9.27 18.33 -9.53
N LEU A 63 -10.43 17.70 -9.47
CA LEU A 63 -10.50 16.23 -9.48
C LEU A 63 -9.90 15.65 -10.77
N ARG A 64 -10.02 16.32 -11.91
CA ARG A 64 -9.33 15.90 -13.14
C ARG A 64 -7.81 15.93 -13.00
N ASP A 65 -7.28 16.97 -12.36
CA ASP A 65 -5.85 17.10 -12.10
C ASP A 65 -5.38 16.04 -11.12
N ASP A 66 -6.12 15.83 -10.04
CA ASP A 66 -5.84 14.80 -9.04
C ASP A 66 -5.85 13.40 -9.68
N ILE A 67 -6.81 13.09 -10.55
CA ILE A 67 -6.84 11.82 -11.32
C ILE A 67 -5.60 11.66 -12.20
N ARG A 68 -5.14 12.71 -12.88
CA ARG A 68 -3.93 12.64 -13.71
C ARG A 68 -2.68 12.36 -12.89
N HIS A 69 -2.60 12.97 -11.70
CA HIS A 69 -1.49 12.79 -10.79
C HIS A 69 -1.52 11.42 -10.13
N PHE A 70 -2.67 10.96 -9.67
CA PHE A 70 -2.93 9.59 -9.21
C PHE A 70 -2.41 8.55 -10.22
N ILE A 71 -2.85 8.62 -11.47
CA ILE A 71 -2.41 7.67 -12.52
C ILE A 71 -0.88 7.66 -12.68
N ARG A 72 -0.21 8.77 -12.46
CA ARG A 72 1.26 8.86 -12.55
C ARG A 72 1.94 8.26 -11.32
N GLN A 73 1.42 8.52 -10.12
CA GLN A 73 1.93 7.93 -8.88
C GLN A 73 1.78 6.41 -8.91
N GLU A 74 0.58 5.91 -9.21
CA GLU A 74 0.32 4.48 -9.35
C GLU A 74 1.24 3.79 -10.38
N GLY A 75 1.45 4.47 -11.53
CA GLY A 75 2.39 3.96 -12.53
C GLY A 75 3.84 3.92 -12.05
N GLN A 76 4.26 4.85 -11.18
CA GLN A 76 5.59 4.88 -10.59
C GLN A 76 5.74 3.82 -9.48
N HIS A 77 4.70 3.61 -8.66
CA HIS A 77 4.63 2.53 -7.67
C HIS A 77 4.87 1.18 -8.35
N GLY A 78 4.12 0.88 -9.41
CA GLY A 78 4.28 -0.37 -10.17
C GLY A 78 5.72 -0.59 -10.67
N ILE A 79 6.38 0.45 -11.20
CA ILE A 79 7.77 0.35 -11.67
C ILE A 79 8.75 0.03 -10.53
N VAL A 80 8.56 0.66 -9.37
CA VAL A 80 9.45 0.48 -8.21
C VAL A 80 9.26 -0.91 -7.61
N HIS A 81 8.01 -1.34 -7.43
CA HIS A 81 7.71 -2.66 -6.89
C HIS A 81 8.06 -3.79 -7.86
N ASP A 82 7.95 -3.61 -9.18
CA ASP A 82 8.41 -4.59 -10.16
C ASP A 82 9.93 -4.86 -10.01
N ARG A 83 10.76 -3.81 -9.80
CA ARG A 83 12.20 -3.98 -9.55
C ARG A 83 12.49 -4.75 -8.26
N PHE A 84 11.73 -4.47 -7.20
CA PHE A 84 11.88 -5.23 -5.95
C PHE A 84 11.38 -6.67 -6.10
N ASN A 85 10.34 -6.90 -6.90
CA ASN A 85 9.84 -8.23 -7.25
C ASN A 85 10.90 -9.07 -7.98
N ASP A 86 11.76 -8.45 -8.84
CA ASP A 86 12.90 -9.12 -9.47
C ASP A 86 13.92 -9.61 -8.43
N VAL A 87 14.17 -8.81 -7.38
CA VAL A 87 15.03 -9.23 -6.26
C VAL A 87 14.41 -10.41 -5.52
N MET A 88 13.11 -10.38 -5.23
CA MET A 88 12.40 -11.50 -4.60
C MET A 88 12.43 -12.77 -5.48
N ALA A 89 12.31 -12.62 -6.79
CA ALA A 89 12.44 -13.74 -7.73
C ALA A 89 13.84 -14.37 -7.65
N SER A 90 14.90 -13.56 -7.59
CA SER A 90 16.27 -14.04 -7.40
C SER A 90 16.47 -14.79 -6.07
N GLN A 91 15.66 -14.49 -5.07
CA GLN A 91 15.63 -15.14 -3.76
C GLN A 91 14.78 -16.44 -3.74
N GLY A 92 14.18 -16.83 -4.90
CA GLY A 92 13.43 -18.07 -5.06
C GLY A 92 11.92 -17.94 -4.90
N VAL A 93 11.38 -16.70 -4.83
CA VAL A 93 9.93 -16.48 -4.89
C VAL A 93 9.45 -16.63 -6.32
N ASP A 94 8.43 -17.43 -6.56
CA ASP A 94 7.82 -17.62 -7.89
C ASP A 94 6.88 -16.45 -8.23
N VAL A 95 7.49 -15.26 -8.45
CA VAL A 95 6.79 -14.02 -8.74
C VAL A 95 5.93 -14.14 -9.99
N GLU A 96 6.41 -14.83 -11.03
CA GLU A 96 5.65 -14.98 -12.27
C GLU A 96 4.35 -15.73 -12.05
N LYS A 97 4.38 -16.83 -11.30
CA LYS A 97 3.19 -17.61 -10.97
C LYS A 97 2.20 -16.79 -10.13
N VAL A 98 2.70 -16.04 -9.15
CA VAL A 98 1.86 -15.18 -8.29
C VAL A 98 1.16 -14.14 -9.15
N THR A 99 1.89 -13.39 -9.97
CA THR A 99 1.35 -12.34 -10.82
C THR A 99 0.44 -12.90 -11.93
N ALA A 100 0.75 -14.07 -12.49
CA ALA A 100 -0.13 -14.72 -13.47
C ALA A 100 -1.49 -15.08 -12.84
N ASN A 101 -1.52 -15.64 -11.65
CA ASN A 101 -2.75 -15.95 -10.93
C ASN A 101 -3.57 -14.69 -10.63
N LEU A 102 -2.91 -13.63 -10.16
CA LEU A 102 -3.55 -12.35 -9.90
C LEU A 102 -4.14 -11.73 -11.19
N ARG A 103 -3.41 -11.79 -12.31
CA ARG A 103 -3.92 -11.33 -13.61
C ARG A 103 -5.19 -12.08 -14.06
N VAL A 104 -5.23 -13.40 -13.87
CA VAL A 104 -6.44 -14.19 -14.16
C VAL A 104 -7.61 -13.72 -13.30
N PHE A 105 -7.35 -13.51 -12.02
CA PHE A 105 -8.36 -13.03 -11.08
C PHE A 105 -8.86 -11.62 -11.46
N ILE A 106 -7.96 -10.67 -11.74
CA ILE A 106 -8.30 -9.31 -12.16
C ILE A 106 -9.13 -9.32 -13.46
N ARG A 107 -8.72 -10.09 -14.47
CA ARG A 107 -9.48 -10.23 -15.74
C ARG A 107 -10.89 -10.78 -15.49
N THR A 108 -11.03 -11.72 -14.58
CA THR A 108 -12.33 -12.28 -14.20
C THR A 108 -13.20 -11.21 -13.54
N THR A 109 -12.65 -10.46 -12.60
CA THR A 109 -13.30 -9.32 -11.94
C THR A 109 -13.75 -8.28 -12.99
N GLN A 110 -12.88 -7.92 -13.91
CA GLN A 110 -13.16 -6.92 -14.96
C GLN A 110 -14.23 -7.40 -15.95
N LYS A 111 -14.30 -8.70 -16.19
CA LYS A 111 -15.29 -9.30 -17.10
C LYS A 111 -16.70 -9.36 -16.50
N TYR A 112 -16.79 -9.69 -15.22
CA TYR A 112 -18.09 -10.01 -14.60
C TYR A 112 -18.65 -8.91 -13.69
N LEU A 113 -17.81 -8.04 -13.13
CA LEU A 113 -18.28 -6.95 -12.27
C LEU A 113 -18.55 -5.67 -13.06
N PRO A 114 -19.65 -4.94 -12.74
CA PRO A 114 -19.92 -3.63 -13.32
C PRO A 114 -18.75 -2.65 -13.09
N LYS A 115 -18.50 -1.75 -14.05
CA LYS A 115 -17.42 -0.76 -13.95
C LYS A 115 -17.50 0.11 -12.69
N LYS A 116 -18.72 0.49 -12.31
CA LYS A 116 -18.98 1.19 -11.04
C LYS A 116 -18.53 0.39 -9.82
N TYR A 117 -18.73 -0.93 -9.81
CA TYR A 117 -18.27 -1.78 -8.70
C TYR A 117 -16.75 -1.93 -8.70
N GLN A 118 -16.12 -2.02 -9.88
CA GLN A 118 -14.67 -2.03 -10.02
C GLN A 118 -14.06 -0.75 -9.42
N LEU A 119 -14.64 0.43 -9.69
CA LEU A 119 -14.20 1.69 -9.10
C LEU A 119 -14.43 1.74 -7.58
N ALA A 120 -15.56 1.21 -7.10
CA ALA A 120 -15.82 1.09 -5.66
C ALA A 120 -14.79 0.18 -4.97
N MET A 121 -14.35 -0.89 -5.64
CA MET A 121 -13.27 -1.74 -5.15
C MET A 121 -11.93 -0.99 -5.11
N THR A 122 -11.60 -0.22 -6.16
CA THR A 122 -10.41 0.64 -6.14
C THR A 122 -10.45 1.60 -4.97
N ALA A 123 -11.57 2.33 -4.77
CA ALA A 123 -11.71 3.23 -3.62
C ALA A 123 -11.56 2.51 -2.27
N ALA A 124 -11.97 1.24 -2.18
CA ALA A 124 -11.83 0.42 -0.98
C ALA A 124 -10.38 -0.05 -0.77
N PHE A 125 -9.67 -0.41 -1.83
CA PHE A 125 -8.23 -0.73 -1.77
C PHE A 125 -7.41 0.51 -1.39
N GLU A 126 -7.69 1.66 -1.98
CA GLU A 126 -7.08 2.96 -1.63
C GLU A 126 -7.27 3.31 -0.15
N HIS A 127 -8.45 3.05 0.38
CA HIS A 127 -8.68 3.23 1.81
C HIS A 127 -7.82 2.28 2.66
N PHE A 128 -7.63 1.04 2.23
CA PHE A 128 -6.76 0.08 2.92
C PHE A 128 -5.28 0.49 2.81
N THR A 129 -4.78 0.84 1.61
CA THR A 129 -3.37 1.20 1.40
C THR A 129 -3.01 2.51 2.08
N ALA A 130 -3.89 3.52 2.04
CA ALA A 130 -3.71 4.76 2.77
C ALA A 130 -3.69 4.55 4.29
N THR A 131 -4.62 3.74 4.83
CA THR A 131 -4.62 3.43 6.28
C THR A 131 -3.37 2.65 6.68
N LEU A 132 -2.88 1.74 5.82
CA LEU A 132 -1.61 1.05 6.03
C LEU A 132 -0.43 2.03 5.94
N GLY A 133 -0.44 2.95 4.98
CA GLY A 133 0.54 4.02 4.84
C GLY A 133 0.63 4.89 6.10
N GLU A 134 -0.51 5.34 6.62
CA GLU A 134 -0.58 6.08 7.88
C GLU A 134 -0.01 5.27 9.05
N ALA A 135 -0.33 3.97 9.14
CA ALA A 135 0.21 3.08 10.18
C ALA A 135 1.72 2.86 10.06
N MET A 136 2.27 2.80 8.83
CA MET A 136 3.72 2.68 8.59
C MET A 136 4.48 3.95 8.95
N ILE A 137 3.86 5.11 8.75
CA ILE A 137 4.44 6.43 9.01
C ILE A 137 4.32 6.81 10.49
N SER A 138 3.33 6.25 11.20
CA SER A 138 3.16 6.46 12.63
C SER A 138 4.33 5.89 13.42
N ASP A 139 4.94 6.72 14.29
CA ASP A 139 6.04 6.28 15.17
C ASP A 139 5.57 5.31 16.28
N GLU A 140 4.27 5.16 16.48
CA GLU A 140 3.70 4.35 17.55
C GLU A 140 4.05 2.86 17.48
N ASN A 141 4.36 2.36 16.29
CA ASN A 141 4.60 0.94 16.04
C ASN A 141 6.06 0.56 15.83
N ASP A 142 6.97 1.53 15.71
CA ASP A 142 8.42 1.31 15.46
C ASP A 142 8.74 0.29 14.34
N MET A 143 7.79 0.09 13.44
CA MET A 143 7.74 -1.03 12.52
C MET A 143 8.93 -1.09 11.57
N PHE A 144 9.36 0.08 11.11
CA PHE A 144 10.48 0.21 10.16
C PHE A 144 11.75 0.79 10.78
N ARG A 145 11.83 0.94 12.11
CA ARG A 145 12.98 1.52 12.76
C ARG A 145 14.28 0.75 12.48
N GLN A 146 14.20 -0.58 12.47
CA GLN A 146 15.32 -1.47 12.19
C GLN A 146 15.34 -2.00 10.75
N ALA A 147 14.47 -1.49 9.88
CA ALA A 147 14.43 -1.91 8.49
C ALA A 147 15.66 -1.43 7.73
N ASP A 148 16.05 -2.19 6.69
CA ASP A 148 17.02 -1.74 5.70
C ASP A 148 16.67 -0.32 5.22
N PRO A 149 17.64 0.61 5.14
CA PRO A 149 17.37 2.01 4.83
C PRO A 149 16.66 2.21 3.49
N VAL A 150 17.00 1.40 2.48
CA VAL A 150 16.42 1.50 1.14
C VAL A 150 14.97 1.04 1.17
N MET A 151 14.70 -0.11 1.80
CA MET A 151 13.34 -0.65 1.92
C MET A 151 12.44 0.23 2.79
N ARG A 152 13.00 0.78 3.88
CA ARG A 152 12.29 1.77 4.69
C ARG A 152 11.87 2.98 3.86
N ALA A 153 12.79 3.54 3.09
CA ALA A 153 12.51 4.69 2.25
C ALA A 153 11.50 4.38 1.13
N LEU A 154 11.57 3.19 0.55
CA LEU A 154 10.65 2.73 -0.47
C LEU A 154 9.21 2.65 0.06
N PHE A 155 9.02 1.94 1.18
CA PHE A 155 7.67 1.77 1.75
C PHE A 155 7.11 3.06 2.35
N LEU A 156 7.93 3.91 2.95
CA LEU A 156 7.49 5.21 3.45
C LEU A 156 7.11 6.17 2.31
N TRP A 157 7.89 6.20 1.22
CA TRP A 157 7.54 6.97 0.03
C TRP A 157 6.20 6.52 -0.54
N HIS A 158 6.02 5.21 -0.75
CA HIS A 158 4.77 4.64 -1.22
C HIS A 158 3.62 5.02 -0.27
N GLY A 159 3.76 4.77 1.03
CA GLY A 159 2.73 5.09 2.02
C GLY A 159 2.37 6.57 2.09
N VAL A 160 3.32 7.50 1.89
CA VAL A 160 3.04 8.94 1.79
C VAL A 160 2.19 9.26 0.56
N GLU A 161 2.54 8.69 -0.61
CA GLU A 161 1.77 8.91 -1.84
C GLU A 161 0.36 8.29 -1.74
N GLU A 162 0.18 7.14 -1.07
CA GLU A 162 -1.14 6.57 -0.75
C GLU A 162 -2.00 7.55 0.08
N VAL A 163 -1.41 8.22 1.07
CA VAL A 163 -2.13 9.23 1.86
C VAL A 163 -2.49 10.46 1.02
N GLU A 164 -1.62 10.90 0.09
CA GLU A 164 -1.92 12.03 -0.80
C GLU A 164 -3.17 11.78 -1.65
N HIS A 165 -3.33 10.58 -2.18
CA HIS A 165 -4.40 10.29 -3.13
C HIS A 165 -5.56 9.44 -2.58
N LYS A 166 -5.64 9.25 -1.26
CA LYS A 166 -6.65 8.41 -0.58
C LYS A 166 -8.11 8.71 -0.93
N ALA A 167 -8.42 9.90 -1.44
CA ALA A 167 -9.78 10.30 -1.79
C ALA A 167 -10.08 10.27 -3.30
N VAL A 168 -9.08 10.14 -4.19
CA VAL A 168 -9.28 10.30 -5.63
C VAL A 168 -10.30 9.31 -6.19
N ALA A 169 -10.10 8.02 -5.95
CA ALA A 169 -11.03 6.99 -6.41
C ALA A 169 -12.39 7.08 -5.70
N TYR A 170 -12.40 7.50 -4.43
CA TYR A 170 -13.61 7.71 -3.66
C TYR A 170 -14.45 8.87 -4.23
N ASP A 171 -13.84 10.02 -4.49
CA ASP A 171 -14.52 11.22 -5.02
C ASP A 171 -15.05 10.96 -6.44
N LEU A 172 -14.26 10.27 -7.26
CA LEU A 172 -14.68 9.84 -8.58
C LEU A 172 -15.88 8.88 -8.50
N TYR A 173 -15.87 7.94 -7.56
CA TYR A 173 -16.95 7.02 -7.32
C TYR A 173 -18.22 7.73 -6.86
N GLN A 174 -18.12 8.66 -5.91
CA GLN A 174 -19.28 9.39 -5.39
C GLN A 174 -19.86 10.38 -6.42
N GLY A 175 -19.00 11.08 -7.16
CA GLY A 175 -19.38 12.08 -8.13
C GLY A 175 -19.79 11.48 -9.48
N ALA A 176 -18.82 11.16 -10.33
CA ALA A 176 -19.06 10.77 -11.72
C ALA A 176 -19.74 9.39 -11.86
N ALA A 177 -19.41 8.41 -11.02
CA ALA A 177 -20.04 7.09 -11.08
C ALA A 177 -21.39 7.00 -10.33
N GLY A 178 -21.83 8.06 -9.66
CA GLY A 178 -23.08 8.07 -8.89
C GLY A 178 -23.07 7.02 -7.77
N GLY A 179 -22.03 7.07 -6.93
CA GLY A 179 -21.75 6.08 -5.88
C GLY A 179 -22.89 5.92 -4.86
N GLY A 180 -23.09 4.70 -4.37
CA GLY A 180 -24.09 4.38 -3.36
C GLY A 180 -23.47 3.69 -2.15
N TYR A 181 -24.05 3.93 -0.98
CA TYR A 181 -23.53 3.42 0.30
C TYR A 181 -23.36 1.89 0.31
N LEU A 182 -24.37 1.13 -0.10
CA LEU A 182 -24.32 -0.35 -0.06
C LEU A 182 -23.23 -0.90 -0.97
N THR A 183 -23.05 -0.32 -2.16
CA THR A 183 -21.97 -0.72 -3.08
C THR A 183 -20.61 -0.40 -2.48
N ARG A 184 -20.45 0.78 -1.88
CA ARG A 184 -19.23 1.19 -1.19
C ARG A 184 -18.90 0.24 -0.02
N ALA A 185 -19.86 0.00 0.86
CA ALA A 185 -19.69 -0.88 2.01
C ALA A 185 -19.37 -2.33 1.60
N SER A 186 -20.11 -2.89 0.63
CA SER A 186 -19.82 -4.24 0.14
C SER A 186 -18.47 -4.33 -0.56
N ALA A 187 -18.04 -3.28 -1.27
CA ALA A 187 -16.73 -3.25 -1.92
C ALA A 187 -15.58 -3.40 -0.92
N LEU A 188 -15.62 -2.73 0.25
CA LEU A 188 -14.58 -2.91 1.27
C LEU A 188 -14.57 -4.32 1.85
N VAL A 189 -15.74 -4.91 2.12
CA VAL A 189 -15.81 -6.30 2.60
C VAL A 189 -15.19 -7.26 1.58
N VAL A 190 -15.57 -7.10 0.30
CA VAL A 190 -15.03 -7.94 -0.78
C VAL A 190 -13.54 -7.71 -0.96
N ALA A 191 -13.07 -6.46 -1.01
CA ALA A 191 -11.65 -6.13 -1.13
C ALA A 191 -10.83 -6.74 0.01
N THR A 192 -11.31 -6.64 1.26
CA THR A 192 -10.65 -7.24 2.43
C THR A 192 -10.53 -8.76 2.30
N LEU A 193 -11.62 -9.44 1.95
CA LEU A 193 -11.60 -10.88 1.73
C LEU A 193 -10.62 -11.27 0.62
N MET A 194 -10.59 -10.48 -0.46
CA MET A 194 -9.69 -10.71 -1.59
C MET A 194 -8.22 -10.55 -1.21
N VAL A 195 -7.86 -9.49 -0.49
CA VAL A 195 -6.48 -9.31 0.01
C VAL A 195 -6.05 -10.55 0.80
N HIS A 196 -6.87 -11.03 1.72
CA HIS A 196 -6.55 -12.21 2.50
C HIS A 196 -6.41 -13.48 1.64
N LEU A 197 -7.31 -13.69 0.68
CA LEU A 197 -7.30 -14.87 -0.19
C LEU A 197 -6.10 -14.91 -1.15
N VAL A 198 -5.60 -13.75 -1.60
CA VAL A 198 -4.46 -13.70 -2.52
C VAL A 198 -3.13 -13.52 -1.81
N VAL A 199 -3.06 -12.69 -0.75
CA VAL A 199 -1.81 -12.39 -0.05
C VAL A 199 -1.41 -13.52 0.92
N ALA A 200 -2.34 -14.08 1.69
CA ALA A 200 -1.99 -15.06 2.71
C ALA A 200 -1.32 -16.35 2.16
N PRO A 201 -1.75 -16.94 1.03
CA PRO A 201 -1.04 -18.09 0.46
C PRO A 201 0.39 -17.75 0.02
N VAL A 202 0.61 -16.56 -0.54
CA VAL A 202 1.93 -16.11 -0.97
C VAL A 202 2.83 -15.86 0.24
N PHE A 203 2.34 -15.14 1.24
CA PHE A 203 3.00 -14.94 2.52
C PHE A 203 3.40 -16.27 3.17
N TRP A 204 2.48 -17.22 3.27
CA TRP A 204 2.76 -18.55 3.83
C TRP A 204 3.80 -19.33 3.02
N ASN A 205 3.74 -19.25 1.69
CA ASN A 205 4.74 -19.88 0.83
C ASN A 205 6.13 -19.29 1.03
N MET A 206 6.25 -17.95 1.16
CA MET A 206 7.51 -17.27 1.45
C MET A 206 8.09 -17.72 2.79
N LEU A 207 7.28 -17.83 3.84
CA LEU A 207 7.71 -18.38 5.15
C LEU A 207 8.17 -19.83 5.05
N ARG A 208 7.56 -20.64 4.17
CA ARG A 208 8.01 -22.03 3.90
C ARG A 208 9.36 -22.04 3.20
N LEU A 209 9.58 -21.22 2.21
CA LEU A 209 10.86 -21.08 1.50
C LEU A 209 12.01 -20.71 2.45
N ASP A 210 11.71 -19.89 3.47
CA ASP A 210 12.67 -19.49 4.49
C ASP A 210 12.83 -20.53 5.62
N GLY A 211 12.06 -21.62 5.61
CA GLY A 211 12.07 -22.64 6.67
C GLY A 211 11.42 -22.18 7.99
N VAL A 212 10.82 -20.98 8.02
CA VAL A 212 10.23 -20.35 9.22
C VAL A 212 8.99 -21.11 9.71
N THR A 213 8.29 -21.82 8.82
CA THR A 213 7.11 -22.62 9.19
C THR A 213 7.40 -23.74 10.19
N ARG A 214 8.68 -24.09 10.39
CA ARG A 214 9.14 -25.07 11.40
C ARG A 214 9.48 -24.40 12.73
N GLN A 215 9.30 -23.10 12.85
CA GLN A 215 9.64 -22.28 14.03
C GLN A 215 8.40 -21.59 14.61
N PRO A 216 7.49 -22.31 15.29
CA PRO A 216 6.20 -21.76 15.71
C PRO A 216 6.34 -20.52 16.61
N GLY A 217 7.37 -20.44 17.44
CA GLY A 217 7.64 -19.26 18.27
C GLY A 217 7.99 -18.01 17.47
N VAL A 218 8.67 -18.15 16.32
CA VAL A 218 8.95 -17.03 15.40
C VAL A 218 7.67 -16.55 14.74
N ILE A 219 6.86 -17.48 14.25
CA ILE A 219 5.56 -17.18 13.63
C ILE A 219 4.65 -16.44 14.61
N LEU A 220 4.50 -16.98 15.84
CA LEU A 220 3.62 -16.39 16.85
C LEU A 220 4.05 -14.97 17.21
N ARG A 221 5.36 -14.73 17.39
CA ARG A 221 5.87 -13.37 17.67
C ARG A 221 5.59 -12.41 16.51
N GLY A 222 5.86 -12.82 15.28
CA GLY A 222 5.60 -12.00 14.10
C GLY A 222 4.10 -11.74 13.89
N LEU A 223 3.25 -12.75 14.02
CA LEU A 223 1.79 -12.58 13.95
C LEU A 223 1.27 -11.67 15.06
N ASN A 224 1.86 -11.70 16.26
CA ASN A 224 1.51 -10.76 17.32
C ASN A 224 1.88 -9.31 16.98
N LYS A 225 2.95 -9.07 16.21
CA LYS A 225 3.29 -7.74 15.69
C LYS A 225 2.29 -7.27 14.62
N LEU A 226 1.68 -8.18 13.86
CA LEU A 226 0.67 -7.85 12.86
C LEU A 226 -0.73 -7.72 13.47
N TYR A 227 -1.17 -8.69 14.27
CA TYR A 227 -2.56 -8.86 14.73
C TYR A 227 -2.73 -8.76 16.26
N GLY A 228 -1.66 -8.59 17.04
CA GLY A 228 -1.73 -8.45 18.49
C GLY A 228 -2.41 -7.14 18.91
N ARG A 229 -2.65 -6.95 20.21
CA ARG A 229 -3.34 -5.75 20.74
C ARG A 229 -2.71 -4.42 20.29
N LYS A 230 -1.40 -4.40 20.07
CA LYS A 230 -0.63 -3.28 19.53
C LYS A 230 -0.11 -3.58 18.12
N GLY A 231 -0.71 -4.54 17.44
CA GLY A 231 -0.30 -4.92 16.10
C GLY A 231 -0.75 -3.89 15.07
N ILE A 232 -0.02 -3.85 13.97
CA ILE A 232 -0.23 -2.90 12.88
C ILE A 232 -1.66 -2.96 12.36
N LEU A 233 -2.12 -4.17 11.97
CA LEU A 233 -3.45 -4.36 11.39
C LEU A 233 -4.56 -4.13 12.43
N THR A 234 -4.29 -4.40 13.70
CA THR A 234 -5.24 -4.10 14.77
C THR A 234 -5.34 -2.59 15.02
N GLY A 235 -4.21 -1.87 14.94
CA GLY A 235 -4.18 -0.41 15.04
C GLY A 235 -4.96 0.30 13.93
N MET A 236 -5.03 -0.31 12.75
CA MET A 236 -5.78 0.22 11.61
C MET A 236 -7.30 0.08 11.73
N LEU A 237 -7.81 -0.77 12.63
CA LEU A 237 -9.24 -1.10 12.70
C LEU A 237 -10.17 0.11 12.87
N PRO A 238 -9.87 1.13 13.69
CA PRO A 238 -10.76 2.29 13.84
C PRO A 238 -10.99 3.02 12.52
N GLU A 239 -9.91 3.32 11.77
CA GLU A 239 -9.99 3.98 10.48
C GLU A 239 -10.65 3.09 9.42
N PHE A 240 -10.28 1.82 9.40
CA PHE A 240 -10.90 0.84 8.52
C PHE A 240 -12.41 0.74 8.71
N LEU A 241 -12.89 0.74 9.97
CA LEU A 241 -14.31 0.70 10.31
C LEU A 241 -15.01 2.03 10.05
N ALA A 242 -14.30 3.15 10.04
CA ALA A 242 -14.85 4.46 9.73
C ALA A 242 -15.48 4.49 8.31
N TRP A 243 -14.97 3.68 7.38
CA TRP A 243 -15.54 3.52 6.04
C TRP A 243 -17.04 3.22 6.03
N PHE A 244 -17.54 2.49 7.04
CA PHE A 244 -18.95 2.11 7.12
C PHE A 244 -19.86 3.21 7.70
N ARG A 245 -19.30 4.35 8.11
CA ARG A 245 -20.14 5.48 8.58
C ARG A 245 -20.89 6.11 7.40
N PRO A 246 -22.20 6.40 7.54
CA PRO A 246 -22.88 7.28 6.61
C PRO A 246 -22.17 8.65 6.55
N GLY A 247 -21.98 9.18 5.33
CA GLY A 247 -21.29 10.47 5.15
C GLY A 247 -19.77 10.43 5.31
N PHE A 248 -19.16 9.25 5.52
CA PHE A 248 -17.69 9.11 5.58
C PHE A 248 -17.01 9.70 4.35
N HIS A 249 -15.90 10.37 4.58
CA HIS A 249 -14.96 10.80 3.56
C HIS A 249 -13.52 10.48 3.98
N PRO A 250 -12.61 10.03 3.08
CA PRO A 250 -11.24 9.66 3.44
C PRO A 250 -10.44 10.78 4.13
N TRP A 251 -10.78 12.05 3.88
CA TRP A 251 -10.15 13.20 4.53
C TRP A 251 -10.76 13.61 5.89
N ASP A 252 -11.71 12.85 6.44
CA ASP A 252 -12.29 13.16 7.76
C ASP A 252 -11.26 13.11 8.89
N THR A 253 -10.21 12.32 8.75
CA THR A 253 -9.10 12.18 9.71
C THR A 253 -7.95 13.15 9.47
N GLY A 254 -7.99 13.90 8.35
CA GLY A 254 -6.94 14.84 7.99
C GLY A 254 -5.67 14.15 7.45
N MET A 255 -4.55 14.83 7.61
CA MET A 255 -3.21 14.36 7.23
C MET A 255 -2.36 14.23 8.49
N PRO A 256 -1.69 13.08 8.72
CA PRO A 256 -0.76 12.94 9.83
C PRO A 256 0.41 13.94 9.74
N GLU A 257 0.86 14.46 10.89
CA GLU A 257 1.98 15.42 10.96
C GLU A 257 3.27 14.84 10.36
N GLN A 258 3.50 13.56 10.54
CA GLN A 258 4.65 12.85 10.00
C GLN A 258 4.65 12.82 8.46
N VAL A 259 3.48 12.71 7.82
CA VAL A 259 3.33 12.83 6.36
C VAL A 259 3.72 14.23 5.91
N ALA A 260 3.24 15.27 6.61
CA ALA A 260 3.59 16.65 6.31
C ALA A 260 5.10 16.90 6.43
N ALA A 261 5.73 16.40 7.50
CA ALA A 261 7.16 16.53 7.72
C ALA A 261 7.99 15.80 6.63
N TRP A 262 7.55 14.60 6.22
CA TRP A 262 8.19 13.86 5.12
C TRP A 262 8.10 14.64 3.80
N LEU A 263 6.92 15.20 3.50
CA LEU A 263 6.69 15.99 2.30
C LEU A 263 7.56 17.24 2.24
N GLU A 264 7.65 17.98 3.35
CA GLU A 264 8.50 19.17 3.48
C GLU A 264 9.97 18.84 3.22
N GLU A 265 10.49 17.78 3.86
CA GLU A 265 11.89 17.36 3.67
C GLU A 265 12.15 16.88 2.24
N TYR A 266 11.19 16.14 1.65
CA TYR A 266 11.32 15.71 0.27
C TYR A 266 11.28 16.89 -0.71
N GLU A 267 10.39 17.88 -0.51
CA GLU A 267 10.33 19.07 -1.36
C GLU A 267 11.62 19.89 -1.31
N ALA A 268 12.26 19.95 -0.14
CA ALA A 268 13.51 20.68 0.04
C ALA A 268 14.71 20.01 -0.64
N HIS A 269 14.74 18.68 -0.74
CA HIS A 269 15.95 17.94 -1.11
C HIS A 269 15.78 16.94 -2.26
N GLY A 270 14.55 16.58 -2.64
CA GLY A 270 14.26 15.59 -3.69
C GLY A 270 14.74 14.16 -3.37
N ASN A 271 14.96 13.84 -2.10
CA ASN A 271 15.59 12.60 -1.68
C ASN A 271 14.70 11.81 -0.70
N PRO A 272 14.10 10.67 -1.12
CA PRO A 272 13.22 9.87 -0.26
C PRO A 272 13.97 9.18 0.90
N MET A 273 15.25 8.85 0.73
CA MET A 273 16.08 8.28 1.79
C MET A 273 16.24 9.27 2.95
N ARG A 274 16.48 10.54 2.62
CA ARG A 274 16.60 11.61 3.58
C ARG A 274 15.25 11.93 4.23
N ALA A 275 14.19 12.05 3.46
CA ALA A 275 12.84 12.30 3.96
C ALA A 275 12.38 11.21 4.94
N SER A 276 12.73 9.95 4.71
CA SER A 276 12.39 8.86 5.63
C SER A 276 13.08 8.94 7.00
N GLN A 277 14.20 9.68 7.10
CA GLN A 277 14.91 9.88 8.38
C GLN A 277 14.18 10.85 9.32
N VAL A 278 13.30 11.70 8.79
CA VAL A 278 12.48 12.61 9.61
C VAL A 278 11.53 11.81 10.50
N ILE A 279 11.07 10.64 10.03
CA ILE A 279 10.11 9.80 10.76
C ILE A 279 10.82 8.92 11.80
N TYR A 280 11.87 8.18 11.39
CA TYR A 280 12.51 7.16 12.22
C TYR A 280 13.93 7.49 12.66
N GLY A 281 14.43 8.69 12.36
CA GLY A 281 15.81 9.05 12.54
C GLY A 281 16.77 8.36 11.54
N PRO A 282 18.08 8.62 11.62
CA PRO A 282 19.05 7.93 10.78
C PRO A 282 18.97 6.42 11.03
N ALA A 283 19.12 5.62 9.95
CA ALA A 283 19.13 4.17 10.09
C ALA A 283 20.34 3.76 10.94
N THR A 284 20.09 3.10 12.05
CA THR A 284 21.13 2.40 12.78
C THR A 284 21.49 1.16 11.96
N VAL A 285 22.63 1.21 11.25
CA VAL A 285 23.21 -0.01 10.68
C VAL A 285 23.54 -0.89 11.89
N GLY A 286 22.77 -1.97 12.08
CA GLY A 286 23.05 -2.93 13.12
C GLY A 286 24.47 -3.43 12.92
N GLU A 287 25.33 -3.28 13.93
CA GLU A 287 26.59 -3.98 13.97
C GLU A 287 26.27 -5.47 13.80
N ALA A 288 26.70 -6.01 12.65
CA ALA A 288 26.65 -7.44 12.40
C ALA A 288 27.56 -8.10 13.43
N ALA A 289 26.97 -8.75 14.43
CA ALA A 289 27.66 -9.61 15.38
C ALA A 289 27.69 -11.05 14.85
#